data_b5c6aa9bd3bf9e1a37c1b005b6cd5a90
#
_entry.id   b5c6aa9bd3bf9e1a37c1b005b6cd5a90
#
_cell.length_a   1.000
_cell.length_b   1.000
_cell.length_c   1.000
_cell.angle_alpha   90.00
_cell.angle_beta   90.00
_cell.angle_gamma   90.00
#
_symmetry.space_group_name_H-M   'P 1'
#
loop_
_entity.id
_entity.type
_entity.pdbx_description
1 polymer ?
#
loop_
_entity_poly.entity_id
_entity_poly.type
_entity_poly.pdbx_seq_one_letter_code
_entity_poly.pdbx_strand_id
1 'polypeptide(L)'
;NSINSINPIDVAALRRPGAEVKEGLIPVNLLYVSQGLADNITAEAFYQLEWDKSVVDNCGTFFGSDGVPQGCNDRLVVAGLDLPPGVARNTGGLGAVAAGTDNAFIPRLKDNDARDSGQYGVALRWYVPEANDTEFGAYAMNYHSRNPYLSINQMTSAAGGVTSARSVGYFIDYPEDIRLYGLSFQTNVSGVALGGEVSYRPNMPLQLNTADLLSAATFGATSPLITSGFAGRTLGAEVNGYKRMPVTQAQVTATQFFDQVLGASRLTLVGEVGYNHINGLGKADGSDLRFGRSPAFGSGELQGAAGAATCRGTAAGTPTASNPAQECNDDGFYTSNSWGYRLRGKLDYQNVVAGINLSPNLAWSHDVQGYGPNFDEGSKAVSVGVDADYLNTYTASLSYTNYFDGDFNTNVDRDFVALSFGVNF
;
A
#
# COMPACT_ATOMS: atom_id res chain seq x y z
N ASN A 1 1.21 -8.66 8.75
CA ASN A 1 1.61 -10.03 8.44
C ASN A 1 2.23 -10.06 7.05
N SER A 2 3.52 -10.38 6.96
CA SER A 2 4.29 -10.36 5.71
C SER A 2 4.22 -11.68 4.93
N ILE A 3 3.79 -12.77 5.57
CA ILE A 3 3.73 -14.11 4.96
C ILE A 3 2.36 -14.38 4.34
N ASN A 4 1.26 -13.92 4.95
CA ASN A 4 -0.08 -14.17 4.42
C ASN A 4 -0.35 -13.31 3.17
N SER A 5 -0.24 -13.93 2.01
CA SER A 5 -0.51 -13.35 0.68
C SER A 5 -1.59 -14.12 -0.08
N ILE A 6 -2.38 -14.95 0.60
CA ILE A 6 -3.38 -15.84 -0.01
C ILE A 6 -4.65 -15.09 -0.38
N ASN A 7 -5.18 -14.28 0.54
CA ASN A 7 -6.45 -13.60 0.34
C ASN A 7 -6.26 -12.21 -0.27
N PRO A 8 -7.07 -11.80 -1.24
CA PRO A 8 -7.24 -10.40 -1.58
C PRO A 8 -7.86 -9.64 -0.40
N ILE A 9 -7.69 -8.34 -0.36
CA ILE A 9 -8.17 -7.48 0.72
C ILE A 9 -9.18 -6.48 0.16
N ASP A 10 -10.35 -6.36 0.81
CA ASP A 10 -11.24 -5.22 0.66
C ASP A 10 -10.79 -4.12 1.63
N VAL A 11 -10.07 -3.14 1.09
CA VAL A 11 -9.53 -2.02 1.87
C VAL A 11 -10.66 -1.15 2.44
N ALA A 12 -11.74 -0.94 1.68
CA ALA A 12 -12.88 -0.15 2.11
C ALA A 12 -13.63 -0.84 3.28
N ALA A 13 -13.72 -2.18 3.26
CA ALA A 13 -14.29 -2.94 4.35
C ALA A 13 -13.50 -2.78 5.65
N LEU A 14 -12.16 -2.83 5.58
CA LEU A 14 -11.29 -2.67 6.76
C LEU A 14 -11.32 -1.26 7.37
N ARG A 15 -11.73 -0.25 6.59
CA ARG A 15 -11.86 1.14 7.09
C ARG A 15 -13.18 1.38 7.81
N ARG A 16 -14.13 0.47 7.72
CA ARG A 16 -15.42 0.63 8.41
C ARG A 16 -15.22 0.58 9.93
N PRO A 17 -15.90 1.46 10.69
CA PRO A 17 -15.84 1.44 12.15
C PRO A 17 -16.26 0.07 12.71
N GLY A 18 -15.44 -0.50 13.58
CA GLY A 18 -15.70 -1.80 14.17
C GLY A 18 -15.47 -3.00 13.26
N ALA A 19 -14.92 -2.80 12.05
CA ALA A 19 -14.61 -3.90 11.13
C ALA A 19 -13.59 -4.88 11.72
N GLU A 20 -13.87 -6.15 11.58
CA GLU A 20 -12.93 -7.22 11.90
C GLU A 20 -12.05 -7.57 10.68
N VAL A 21 -10.83 -8.05 10.91
CA VAL A 21 -9.90 -8.44 9.83
C VAL A 21 -10.55 -9.44 8.87
N LYS A 22 -11.35 -10.38 9.37
CA LYS A 22 -12.06 -11.36 8.54
C LYS A 22 -13.03 -10.75 7.53
N GLU A 23 -13.59 -9.56 7.81
CA GLU A 23 -14.52 -8.86 6.92
C GLU A 23 -13.82 -8.20 5.74
N GLY A 24 -12.53 -7.90 5.90
CA GLY A 24 -11.70 -7.36 4.83
C GLY A 24 -10.97 -8.42 4.01
N LEU A 25 -11.01 -9.69 4.41
CA LEU A 25 -10.40 -10.77 3.65
C LEU A 25 -11.41 -11.35 2.66
N ILE A 26 -11.15 -11.18 1.37
CA ILE A 26 -11.98 -11.75 0.30
C ILE A 26 -11.67 -13.25 0.21
N PRO A 27 -12.69 -14.14 0.33
CA PRO A 27 -12.47 -15.57 0.19
C PRO A 27 -12.11 -15.93 -1.25
N VAL A 28 -11.22 -16.92 -1.40
CA VAL A 28 -10.82 -17.48 -2.70
C VAL A 28 -10.91 -19.00 -2.66
N ASN A 29 -11.27 -19.60 -3.79
CA ASN A 29 -11.37 -21.05 -3.92
C ASN A 29 -9.97 -21.68 -3.95
N LEU A 30 -9.74 -22.68 -3.07
CA LEU A 30 -8.47 -23.39 -3.01
C LEU A 30 -8.65 -24.86 -2.61
N LEU A 31 -7.69 -25.68 -3.03
CA LEU A 31 -7.49 -27.02 -2.47
C LEU A 31 -6.48 -26.89 -1.34
N TYR A 32 -6.78 -27.50 -0.21
CA TYR A 32 -5.92 -27.46 0.98
C TYR A 32 -5.78 -28.85 1.59
N VAL A 33 -4.57 -29.18 2.01
CA VAL A 33 -4.27 -30.39 2.76
C VAL A 33 -3.40 -30.06 3.96
N SER A 34 -3.71 -30.68 5.10
CA SER A 34 -2.91 -30.62 6.32
C SER A 34 -2.67 -32.04 6.80
N GLN A 35 -1.40 -32.38 7.08
CA GLN A 35 -0.99 -33.71 7.49
C GLN A 35 0.01 -33.63 8.66
N GLY A 36 -0.30 -34.30 9.76
CA GLY A 36 0.68 -34.57 10.83
C GLY A 36 1.77 -35.52 10.33
N LEU A 37 3.01 -35.07 10.38
CA LEU A 37 4.18 -35.87 10.00
C LEU A 37 4.82 -36.57 11.20
N ALA A 38 4.73 -35.96 12.38
CA ALA A 38 5.17 -36.45 13.66
C ALA A 38 4.32 -35.79 14.77
N ASP A 39 4.53 -36.19 16.04
CA ASP A 39 3.71 -35.67 17.15
C ASP A 39 3.66 -34.16 17.25
N ASN A 40 4.75 -33.49 16.90
CA ASN A 40 4.88 -32.02 16.99
C ASN A 40 5.14 -31.33 15.64
N ILE A 41 4.99 -32.04 14.52
CA ILE A 41 5.29 -31.53 13.18
C ILE A 41 4.09 -31.73 12.28
N THR A 42 3.60 -30.61 11.69
CA THR A 42 2.52 -30.61 10.70
C THR A 42 3.00 -29.98 9.41
N ALA A 43 2.69 -30.63 8.30
CA ALA A 43 2.87 -30.07 6.96
C ALA A 43 1.53 -29.67 6.37
N GLU A 44 1.51 -28.52 5.72
CA GLU A 44 0.33 -27.97 5.04
C GLU A 44 0.70 -27.64 3.59
N ALA A 45 -0.25 -27.81 2.68
CA ALA A 45 -0.10 -27.39 1.30
C ALA A 45 -1.42 -26.86 0.76
N PHE A 46 -1.34 -25.88 -0.13
CA PHE A 46 -2.52 -25.38 -0.85
C PHE A 46 -2.22 -25.19 -2.33
N TYR A 47 -3.27 -25.24 -3.13
CA TYR A 47 -3.30 -24.79 -4.52
C TYR A 47 -4.56 -23.94 -4.73
N GLN A 48 -4.40 -22.67 -5.14
CA GLN A 48 -5.51 -21.79 -5.45
C GLN A 48 -6.06 -22.08 -6.86
N LEU A 49 -7.39 -22.13 -6.95
CA LEU A 49 -8.13 -22.38 -8.18
C LEU A 49 -8.60 -21.11 -8.86
N GLU A 50 -8.56 -19.99 -8.14
CA GLU A 50 -9.11 -18.70 -8.55
C GLU A 50 -8.18 -17.57 -8.09
N TRP A 51 -7.99 -16.59 -8.95
CA TRP A 51 -7.31 -15.36 -8.60
C TRP A 51 -8.33 -14.21 -8.52
N ASP A 52 -8.20 -13.40 -7.48
CA ASP A 52 -8.97 -12.18 -7.33
C ASP A 52 -8.07 -11.04 -6.91
N LYS A 53 -8.43 -9.82 -7.29
CA LYS A 53 -7.72 -8.60 -6.94
C LYS A 53 -8.23 -8.00 -5.64
N SER A 54 -7.36 -7.30 -4.92
CA SER A 54 -7.77 -6.48 -3.78
C SER A 54 -8.69 -5.35 -4.25
N VAL A 55 -9.75 -5.10 -3.48
CA VAL A 55 -10.68 -4.01 -3.71
C VAL A 55 -10.13 -2.78 -3.00
N VAL A 56 -9.77 -1.76 -3.78
CA VAL A 56 -9.31 -0.47 -3.28
C VAL A 56 -10.49 0.47 -3.00
N ASP A 57 -10.25 1.54 -2.25
CA ASP A 57 -11.27 2.55 -2.00
C ASP A 57 -11.81 3.12 -3.32
N ASN A 58 -13.12 3.24 -3.44
CA ASN A 58 -13.76 3.76 -4.64
C ASN A 58 -13.41 5.25 -4.86
N CYS A 59 -13.47 5.67 -6.13
CA CYS A 59 -13.36 7.08 -6.49
C CYS A 59 -14.46 7.93 -5.82
N GLY A 60 -14.14 9.17 -5.52
CA GLY A 60 -15.03 10.09 -4.83
C GLY A 60 -15.27 9.78 -3.35
N THR A 61 -14.66 8.73 -2.79
CA THR A 61 -14.66 8.45 -1.37
C THR A 61 -13.51 9.17 -0.66
N PHE A 62 -13.60 9.31 0.66
CA PHE A 62 -12.65 10.10 1.46
C PHE A 62 -11.18 9.63 1.31
N PHE A 63 -10.94 8.33 1.13
CA PHE A 63 -9.62 7.74 0.93
C PHE A 63 -9.35 7.31 -0.52
N GLY A 64 -10.31 7.47 -1.41
CA GLY A 64 -10.22 7.00 -2.78
C GLY A 64 -9.24 7.78 -3.65
N SER A 65 -8.78 7.14 -4.71
CA SER A 65 -8.03 7.75 -5.80
C SER A 65 -8.70 7.41 -7.13
N ASP A 66 -8.71 8.34 -8.08
CA ASP A 66 -9.47 8.16 -9.34
C ASP A 66 -8.75 7.30 -10.38
N GLY A 67 -7.46 7.07 -10.23
CA GLY A 67 -6.65 6.41 -11.27
C GLY A 67 -6.72 4.87 -11.23
N VAL A 68 -7.03 4.27 -10.08
CA VAL A 68 -6.93 2.82 -9.88
C VAL A 68 -8.28 2.10 -9.92
N PRO A 69 -9.36 2.56 -9.23
CA PRO A 69 -10.65 1.89 -9.29
C PRO A 69 -11.26 1.94 -10.70
N GLN A 70 -11.95 0.86 -11.09
CA GLN A 70 -12.70 0.82 -12.36
C GLN A 70 -14.05 1.51 -12.21
N GLY A 71 -14.57 2.02 -13.33
CA GLY A 71 -15.92 2.61 -13.38
C GLY A 71 -16.01 4.03 -12.82
N CYS A 72 -14.88 4.68 -12.54
CA CYS A 72 -14.81 6.09 -12.19
C CYS A 72 -14.83 6.95 -13.45
N ASN A 73 -13.72 7.64 -13.70
CA ASN A 73 -13.56 8.43 -14.93
C ASN A 73 -12.82 7.69 -16.04
N ASP A 74 -12.22 6.53 -15.72
CA ASP A 74 -11.36 5.71 -16.59
C ASP A 74 -10.27 6.56 -17.28
N ARG A 75 -9.72 7.48 -16.54
CA ARG A 75 -8.68 8.41 -16.98
C ARG A 75 -7.79 8.83 -15.82
N LEU A 76 -6.55 9.14 -16.13
CA LEU A 76 -5.58 9.75 -15.21
C LEU A 76 -5.43 11.23 -15.56
N VAL A 77 -5.83 12.12 -14.66
CA VAL A 77 -5.68 13.57 -14.83
C VAL A 77 -4.21 13.95 -14.63
N VAL A 78 -3.63 14.63 -15.61
CA VAL A 78 -2.21 15.00 -15.60
C VAL A 78 -2.02 16.49 -15.38
N ALA A 79 -2.93 17.32 -15.87
CA ALA A 79 -2.88 18.77 -15.73
C ALA A 79 -4.27 19.40 -15.91
N GLY A 80 -4.51 20.52 -15.23
CA GLY A 80 -5.76 21.27 -15.29
C GLY A 80 -6.80 20.81 -14.26
N LEU A 81 -8.00 21.36 -14.37
CA LEU A 81 -9.11 21.07 -13.46
C LEU A 81 -9.92 19.88 -13.96
N ASP A 82 -10.42 19.08 -13.04
CA ASP A 82 -11.39 18.02 -13.32
C ASP A 82 -12.80 18.63 -13.17
N LEU A 83 -13.40 18.97 -14.29
CA LEU A 83 -14.71 19.63 -14.33
C LEU A 83 -15.85 18.60 -14.22
N PRO A 84 -17.06 19.04 -13.78
CA PRO A 84 -18.21 18.16 -13.67
C PRO A 84 -18.57 17.47 -15.00
N PRO A 85 -19.28 16.32 -14.95
CA PRO A 85 -19.78 15.66 -16.14
C PRO A 85 -20.63 16.61 -17.00
N GLY A 86 -20.46 16.53 -18.33
CA GLY A 86 -21.18 17.36 -19.29
C GLY A 86 -20.44 18.61 -19.77
N VAL A 87 -19.33 18.97 -19.13
CA VAL A 87 -18.44 20.01 -19.66
C VAL A 87 -17.61 19.45 -20.82
N ALA A 88 -17.37 20.26 -21.83
CA ALA A 88 -16.57 19.86 -22.98
C ALA A 88 -15.17 19.41 -22.53
N ARG A 89 -14.81 18.16 -22.83
CA ARG A 89 -13.51 17.61 -22.48
C ARG A 89 -12.42 18.20 -23.34
N ASN A 90 -11.31 18.50 -22.69
CA ASN A 90 -10.10 18.85 -23.42
C ASN A 90 -9.58 17.63 -24.18
N THR A 91 -9.75 17.58 -25.45
CA THR A 91 -9.19 16.56 -26.33
C THR A 91 -7.74 16.85 -26.72
N GLY A 92 -7.11 17.87 -26.09
CA GLY A 92 -5.82 18.43 -26.42
C GLY A 92 -4.56 17.68 -25.92
N GLY A 93 -4.69 16.63 -25.07
CA GLY A 93 -3.55 15.90 -24.52
C GLY A 93 -2.69 16.69 -23.51
N LEU A 94 -1.56 16.11 -23.15
CA LEU A 94 -0.62 16.66 -22.16
C LEU A 94 -0.04 18.03 -22.60
N GLY A 95 -0.62 19.14 -22.27
CA GLY A 95 -0.04 20.46 -22.49
C GLY A 95 -0.93 21.51 -23.13
N ALA A 96 -2.16 21.18 -23.50
CA ALA A 96 -3.11 22.15 -24.00
C ALA A 96 -4.39 22.11 -23.17
N VAL A 97 -4.43 22.87 -22.09
CA VAL A 97 -5.68 23.11 -21.35
C VAL A 97 -6.29 24.39 -21.89
N ALA A 98 -7.34 24.27 -22.72
CA ALA A 98 -8.09 25.41 -23.17
C ALA A 98 -9.00 25.92 -22.03
N ALA A 99 -9.12 27.24 -21.88
CA ALA A 99 -10.00 27.82 -20.88
C ALA A 99 -11.46 27.35 -21.07
N GLY A 100 -12.11 26.89 -20.00
CA GLY A 100 -13.48 26.39 -20.01
C GLY A 100 -13.66 24.95 -20.49
N THR A 101 -12.56 24.21 -20.74
CA THR A 101 -12.59 22.79 -21.04
C THR A 101 -12.03 21.98 -19.85
N ASP A 102 -12.39 20.70 -19.79
CA ASP A 102 -11.82 19.74 -18.88
C ASP A 102 -10.30 19.58 -19.13
N ASN A 103 -9.62 19.01 -18.17
CA ASN A 103 -8.16 18.88 -18.08
C ASN A 103 -7.50 18.04 -19.19
N ALA A 104 -6.16 18.01 -19.18
CA ALA A 104 -5.38 17.05 -19.93
C ALA A 104 -5.34 15.71 -19.16
N PHE A 105 -5.71 14.63 -19.81
CA PHE A 105 -5.80 13.30 -19.21
C PHE A 105 -5.21 12.21 -20.10
N ILE A 106 -4.86 11.10 -19.48
CA ILE A 106 -4.45 9.86 -20.13
C ILE A 106 -5.59 8.85 -19.96
N PRO A 107 -6.12 8.28 -21.06
CA PRO A 107 -7.19 7.28 -20.98
C PRO A 107 -6.70 5.99 -20.36
N ARG A 108 -7.58 5.31 -19.63
CA ARG A 108 -7.38 3.95 -19.17
C ARG A 108 -7.57 2.98 -20.32
N LEU A 109 -6.64 2.06 -20.45
CA LEU A 109 -6.72 0.92 -21.35
C LEU A 109 -7.27 -0.30 -20.59
N LYS A 110 -7.32 -1.45 -21.27
CA LYS A 110 -7.70 -2.70 -20.64
C LYS A 110 -6.63 -3.13 -19.63
N ASP A 111 -7.03 -3.48 -18.41
CA ASP A 111 -6.15 -3.97 -17.38
C ASP A 111 -5.60 -5.37 -17.71
N ASN A 112 -4.42 -5.68 -17.18
CA ASN A 112 -3.79 -6.98 -17.25
C ASN A 112 -4.03 -7.71 -15.92
N ASP A 113 -5.14 -8.41 -15.83
CA ASP A 113 -5.45 -9.28 -14.69
C ASP A 113 -4.55 -10.52 -14.72
N ALA A 114 -4.15 -11.01 -13.52
CA ALA A 114 -3.36 -12.23 -13.44
C ALA A 114 -4.21 -13.48 -13.74
N ARG A 115 -3.55 -14.55 -14.14
CA ARG A 115 -4.21 -15.84 -14.37
C ARG A 115 -4.63 -16.52 -13.07
N ASP A 116 -5.62 -17.39 -13.13
CA ASP A 116 -6.09 -18.18 -11.98
C ASP A 116 -5.06 -19.22 -11.53
N SER A 117 -4.35 -19.84 -12.46
CA SER A 117 -3.46 -20.97 -12.21
C SER A 117 -2.06 -20.52 -11.75
N GLY A 118 -1.33 -21.41 -11.08
CA GLY A 118 0.07 -21.17 -10.70
C GLY A 118 0.25 -20.60 -9.31
N GLN A 119 -0.78 -20.57 -8.50
CA GLN A 119 -0.73 -20.09 -7.12
C GLN A 119 -0.78 -21.28 -6.15
N TYR A 120 0.30 -21.52 -5.44
CA TYR A 120 0.46 -22.65 -4.53
C TYR A 120 1.45 -22.33 -3.41
N GLY A 121 1.37 -23.10 -2.34
CA GLY A 121 2.33 -22.97 -1.26
C GLY A 121 2.35 -24.18 -0.36
N VAL A 122 3.41 -24.24 0.42
CA VAL A 122 3.64 -25.25 1.47
C VAL A 122 4.07 -24.57 2.76
N ALA A 123 3.66 -25.14 3.88
CA ALA A 123 4.07 -24.72 5.21
C ALA A 123 4.48 -25.94 6.03
N LEU A 124 5.49 -25.75 6.87
CA LEU A 124 5.87 -26.70 7.91
C LEU A 124 5.73 -25.99 9.24
N ARG A 125 4.98 -26.58 10.18
CA ARG A 125 4.84 -26.11 11.55
C ARG A 125 5.48 -27.09 12.49
N TRP A 126 6.30 -26.57 13.40
CA TRP A 126 6.99 -27.36 14.42
C TRP A 126 6.73 -26.78 15.80
N TYR A 127 6.01 -27.51 16.62
CA TYR A 127 5.73 -27.15 18.01
C TYR A 127 6.80 -27.75 18.95
N VAL A 128 7.39 -26.89 19.79
CA VAL A 128 8.50 -27.24 20.70
C VAL A 128 8.09 -26.86 22.12
N PRO A 129 7.51 -27.83 22.90
CA PRO A 129 7.07 -27.59 24.28
C PRO A 129 8.21 -27.11 25.17
N GLU A 130 9.42 -27.70 25.01
CA GLU A 130 10.59 -27.41 25.83
C GLU A 130 11.12 -25.97 25.63
N ALA A 131 10.70 -25.28 24.57
CA ALA A 131 11.05 -23.90 24.27
C ALA A 131 9.89 -22.92 24.58
N ASN A 132 9.32 -23.03 25.80
CA ASN A 132 8.16 -22.23 26.23
C ASN A 132 6.94 -22.36 25.30
N ASP A 133 6.60 -23.58 24.93
CA ASP A 133 5.49 -23.89 24.02
C ASP A 133 5.59 -23.12 22.70
N THR A 134 6.79 -23.00 22.15
CA THR A 134 7.04 -22.25 20.93
C THR A 134 6.63 -23.04 19.70
N GLU A 135 5.84 -22.41 18.83
CA GLU A 135 5.59 -22.89 17.47
C GLU A 135 6.50 -22.14 16.49
N PHE A 136 7.25 -22.88 15.69
CA PHE A 136 8.00 -22.37 14.54
C PHE A 136 7.27 -22.72 13.25
N GLY A 137 7.27 -21.78 12.29
CA GLY A 137 6.73 -21.97 10.95
C GLY A 137 7.77 -21.72 9.88
N ALA A 138 7.77 -22.54 8.83
CA ALA A 138 8.55 -22.32 7.61
C ALA A 138 7.61 -22.40 6.41
N TYR A 139 7.74 -21.45 5.47
CA TYR A 139 6.80 -21.26 4.38
C TYR A 139 7.53 -21.06 3.05
N ALA A 140 6.96 -21.65 2.00
CA ALA A 140 7.37 -21.35 0.61
C ALA A 140 6.13 -21.30 -0.27
N MET A 141 5.99 -20.23 -1.05
CA MET A 141 4.83 -20.08 -1.94
C MET A 141 5.17 -19.34 -3.23
N ASN A 142 4.37 -19.61 -4.25
CA ASN A 142 4.27 -18.84 -5.48
C ASN A 142 2.85 -18.27 -5.57
N TYR A 143 2.73 -16.96 -5.80
CA TYR A 143 1.45 -16.29 -5.88
C TYR A 143 1.48 -15.15 -6.91
N HIS A 144 0.32 -14.66 -7.29
CA HIS A 144 0.17 -13.49 -8.15
C HIS A 144 -0.20 -12.27 -7.32
N SER A 145 0.26 -11.10 -7.74
CA SER A 145 -0.06 -9.85 -7.06
C SER A 145 -1.57 -9.64 -7.02
N ARG A 146 -2.06 -9.24 -5.85
CA ARG A 146 -3.44 -8.80 -5.65
C ARG A 146 -3.54 -7.28 -5.63
N ASN A 147 -2.38 -6.64 -5.49
CA ASN A 147 -2.27 -5.18 -5.48
C ASN A 147 -2.07 -4.67 -6.90
N PRO A 148 -2.75 -3.57 -7.25
CA PRO A 148 -2.64 -2.94 -8.56
C PRO A 148 -1.29 -2.25 -8.75
N TYR A 149 -0.74 -2.33 -9.96
CA TYR A 149 0.42 -1.58 -10.42
C TYR A 149 0.03 -0.76 -11.64
N LEU A 150 0.29 0.54 -11.59
CA LEU A 150 0.03 1.42 -12.73
C LEU A 150 1.14 1.26 -13.76
N SER A 151 0.77 0.83 -14.95
CA SER A 151 1.63 0.65 -16.14
C SER A 151 1.14 1.53 -17.28
N ILE A 152 1.95 1.74 -18.30
CA ILE A 152 1.64 2.65 -19.41
C ILE A 152 1.86 2.02 -20.77
N ASN A 153 1.15 2.52 -21.78
CA ASN A 153 1.53 2.40 -23.18
C ASN A 153 2.19 3.70 -23.63
N GLN A 154 3.36 3.56 -24.28
CA GLN A 154 4.02 4.70 -24.89
C GLN A 154 3.17 5.24 -26.04
N MET A 155 3.37 6.53 -26.37
CA MET A 155 2.63 7.18 -27.45
C MET A 155 2.66 6.37 -28.76
N THR A 156 1.55 6.35 -29.46
CA THR A 156 1.41 5.64 -30.74
C THR A 156 1.76 6.53 -31.95
N SER A 157 1.92 7.82 -31.72
CA SER A 157 2.25 8.79 -32.77
C SER A 157 3.38 9.71 -32.35
N ALA A 158 4.39 9.86 -33.16
CA ALA A 158 5.53 10.77 -32.99
C ALA A 158 5.36 12.09 -33.78
N ALA A 159 4.13 12.45 -34.18
CA ALA A 159 3.84 13.67 -34.95
C ALA A 159 4.19 14.99 -34.21
N GLY A 160 4.56 14.88 -32.95
CA GLY A 160 4.92 16.01 -32.08
C GLY A 160 3.74 16.66 -31.39
N GLY A 161 4.04 17.41 -30.33
CA GLY A 161 3.08 18.19 -29.58
C GLY A 161 1.89 17.40 -29.02
N VAL A 162 0.72 18.00 -29.10
CA VAL A 162 -0.54 17.50 -28.54
C VAL A 162 -0.95 16.12 -29.09
N THR A 163 -0.69 15.84 -30.38
CA THR A 163 -1.07 14.58 -31.02
C THR A 163 -0.32 13.38 -30.42
N SER A 164 0.97 13.52 -30.14
CA SER A 164 1.76 12.49 -29.50
C SER A 164 1.29 12.23 -28.07
N ALA A 165 1.08 13.27 -27.30
CA ALA A 165 0.62 13.17 -25.92
C ALA A 165 -0.79 12.54 -25.77
N ARG A 166 -1.69 12.73 -26.74
CA ARG A 166 -3.02 12.10 -26.76
C ARG A 166 -3.00 10.59 -27.01
N SER A 167 -1.92 10.09 -27.57
CA SER A 167 -1.81 8.70 -27.95
C SER A 167 -1.20 7.80 -26.86
N VAL A 168 -0.95 8.36 -25.68
CA VAL A 168 -0.52 7.64 -24.47
C VAL A 168 -1.73 7.01 -23.79
N GLY A 169 -1.55 5.84 -23.18
CA GLY A 169 -2.55 5.20 -22.34
C GLY A 169 -1.94 4.66 -21.05
N TYR A 170 -2.77 4.38 -20.03
CA TYR A 170 -2.34 3.65 -18.86
C TYR A 170 -3.28 2.45 -18.60
N PHE A 171 -2.79 1.47 -17.88
CA PHE A 171 -3.55 0.30 -17.47
C PHE A 171 -3.07 -0.16 -16.09
N ILE A 172 -3.88 -0.96 -15.44
CA ILE A 172 -3.52 -1.59 -14.18
C ILE A 172 -3.02 -3.00 -14.49
N ASP A 173 -1.88 -3.33 -13.93
CA ASP A 173 -1.17 -4.59 -14.10
C ASP A 173 -1.11 -5.34 -12.76
N TYR A 174 -1.28 -6.67 -12.81
CA TYR A 174 -1.19 -7.56 -11.65
C TYR A 174 -0.08 -8.59 -11.89
N PRO A 175 1.17 -8.29 -11.47
CA PRO A 175 2.33 -9.14 -11.73
C PRO A 175 2.17 -10.55 -11.19
N GLU A 176 2.48 -11.53 -12.02
CA GLU A 176 2.37 -12.96 -11.71
C GLU A 176 3.68 -13.53 -11.12
N ASP A 177 3.61 -14.74 -10.56
CA ASP A 177 4.76 -15.58 -10.17
C ASP A 177 5.73 -14.90 -9.18
N ILE A 178 5.18 -14.34 -8.11
CA ILE A 178 5.95 -13.80 -6.99
C ILE A 178 6.26 -14.95 -6.05
N ARG A 179 7.54 -15.18 -5.80
CA ARG A 179 8.00 -16.19 -4.83
C ARG A 179 8.17 -15.57 -3.46
N LEU A 180 7.74 -16.31 -2.44
CA LEU A 180 7.91 -15.93 -1.04
C LEU A 180 8.45 -17.12 -0.26
N TYR A 181 9.45 -16.84 0.56
CA TYR A 181 9.98 -17.74 1.59
C TYR A 181 9.83 -17.04 2.93
N GLY A 182 9.32 -17.76 3.94
CA GLY A 182 9.03 -17.16 5.24
C GLY A 182 9.44 -18.09 6.38
N LEU A 183 9.79 -17.45 7.50
CA LEU A 183 9.94 -18.11 8.80
C LEU A 183 9.13 -17.34 9.82
N SER A 184 8.50 -18.03 10.75
CA SER A 184 7.78 -17.41 11.86
C SER A 184 8.03 -18.15 13.17
N PHE A 185 7.78 -17.45 14.26
CA PHE A 185 7.68 -18.05 15.58
C PHE A 185 6.52 -17.44 16.36
N GLN A 186 5.96 -18.22 17.27
CA GLN A 186 4.98 -17.76 18.26
C GLN A 186 5.29 -18.43 19.59
N THR A 187 5.38 -17.66 20.66
CA THR A 187 5.79 -18.13 21.98
C THR A 187 5.15 -17.30 23.10
N ASN A 188 5.24 -17.79 24.34
CA ASN A 188 4.91 -17.02 25.53
C ASN A 188 6.12 -16.99 26.48
N VAL A 189 6.62 -15.80 26.76
CA VAL A 189 7.75 -15.61 27.68
C VAL A 189 7.29 -14.78 28.87
N SER A 190 7.26 -15.38 30.05
CA SER A 190 6.89 -14.70 31.30
C SER A 190 5.54 -13.95 31.23
N GLY A 191 4.55 -14.50 30.52
CA GLY A 191 3.23 -13.91 30.34
C GLY A 191 3.11 -12.90 29.19
N VAL A 192 4.20 -12.60 28.48
CA VAL A 192 4.19 -11.83 27.24
C VAL A 192 4.03 -12.79 26.07
N ALA A 193 2.94 -12.67 25.31
CA ALA A 193 2.79 -13.38 24.05
C ALA A 193 3.62 -12.66 22.98
N LEU A 194 4.58 -13.39 22.40
CA LEU A 194 5.48 -12.88 21.36
C LEU A 194 5.23 -13.64 20.06
N GLY A 195 5.10 -12.91 18.98
CA GLY A 195 5.08 -13.44 17.62
C GLY A 195 6.06 -12.70 16.74
N GLY A 196 6.72 -13.40 15.85
CA GLY A 196 7.63 -12.78 14.90
C GLY A 196 7.64 -13.52 13.57
N GLU A 197 7.94 -12.79 12.52
CA GLU A 197 8.07 -13.37 11.19
C GLU A 197 9.11 -12.62 10.36
N VAL A 198 9.74 -13.33 9.48
CA VAL A 198 10.57 -12.79 8.42
C VAL A 198 10.16 -13.42 7.09
N SER A 199 10.01 -12.61 6.07
CA SER A 199 9.74 -13.06 4.71
C SER A 199 10.75 -12.49 3.73
N TYR A 200 11.11 -13.29 2.74
CA TYR A 200 11.98 -12.92 1.64
C TYR A 200 11.27 -13.18 0.31
N ARG A 201 11.19 -12.15 -0.51
CA ARG A 201 10.65 -12.20 -1.86
C ARG A 201 11.74 -11.81 -2.85
N PRO A 202 12.36 -12.77 -3.56
CA PRO A 202 13.46 -12.47 -4.48
C PRO A 202 13.05 -11.62 -5.70
N ASN A 203 11.76 -11.58 -5.99
CA ASN A 203 11.20 -10.96 -7.19
C ASN A 203 9.90 -10.19 -6.91
N MET A 204 9.83 -9.47 -5.78
CA MET A 204 8.68 -8.64 -5.45
C MET A 204 8.57 -7.48 -6.45
N PRO A 205 7.41 -7.25 -7.09
CA PRO A 205 7.20 -6.06 -7.89
C PRO A 205 7.13 -4.83 -6.97
N LEU A 206 7.82 -3.77 -7.35
CA LEU A 206 7.76 -2.46 -6.70
C LEU A 206 7.36 -1.41 -7.74
N GLN A 207 6.37 -0.57 -7.40
CA GLN A 207 5.87 0.48 -8.28
C GLN A 207 6.97 1.50 -8.59
N LEU A 208 7.26 1.71 -9.86
CA LEU A 208 8.11 2.79 -10.34
C LEU A 208 7.40 4.13 -10.14
N ASN A 209 8.17 5.20 -9.99
CA ASN A 209 7.57 6.53 -9.85
C ASN A 209 6.69 6.86 -11.06
N THR A 210 5.45 7.26 -10.79
CA THR A 210 4.44 7.48 -11.83
C THR A 210 4.74 8.71 -12.70
N ALA A 211 5.39 9.75 -12.15
CA ALA A 211 5.81 10.90 -12.95
C ALA A 211 6.92 10.51 -13.95
N ASP A 212 7.85 9.66 -13.55
CA ASP A 212 8.88 9.12 -14.45
C ASP A 212 8.27 8.23 -15.54
N LEU A 213 7.26 7.43 -15.21
CA LEU A 213 6.49 6.63 -16.16
C LEU A 213 5.79 7.53 -17.20
N LEU A 214 5.09 8.58 -16.75
CA LEU A 214 4.41 9.52 -17.62
C LEU A 214 5.39 10.25 -18.57
N SER A 215 6.57 10.61 -18.05
CA SER A 215 7.65 11.16 -18.87
C SER A 215 8.14 10.15 -19.90
N ALA A 216 8.34 8.89 -19.53
CA ALA A 216 8.73 7.82 -20.46
C ALA A 216 7.64 7.51 -21.49
N ALA A 217 6.37 7.69 -21.16
CA ALA A 217 5.25 7.50 -22.09
C ALA A 217 5.33 8.41 -23.31
N THR A 218 5.85 9.62 -23.15
CA THR A 218 6.03 10.63 -24.20
C THR A 218 7.47 10.73 -24.69
N PHE A 219 8.30 9.71 -24.43
CA PHE A 219 9.74 9.66 -24.80
C PHE A 219 10.57 10.79 -24.18
N GLY A 220 10.20 11.25 -22.99
CA GLY A 220 10.93 12.30 -22.28
C GLY A 220 12.40 11.95 -22.10
N ALA A 221 13.28 12.80 -22.63
CA ALA A 221 14.71 12.53 -22.68
C ALA A 221 15.38 12.46 -21.31
N THR A 222 14.76 13.07 -20.30
CA THR A 222 15.23 13.12 -18.91
C THR A 222 14.59 12.08 -18.01
N SER A 223 13.64 11.28 -18.53
CA SER A 223 13.01 10.21 -17.74
C SER A 223 14.04 9.16 -17.31
N PRO A 224 14.15 8.83 -16.02
CA PRO A 224 15.03 7.77 -15.53
C PRO A 224 14.77 6.41 -16.17
N LEU A 225 13.54 6.14 -16.60
CA LEU A 225 13.20 4.90 -17.31
C LEU A 225 13.85 4.83 -18.70
N ILE A 226 13.93 5.96 -19.39
CA ILE A 226 14.55 6.04 -20.71
C ILE A 226 16.08 6.07 -20.59
N THR A 227 16.62 6.88 -19.68
CA THR A 227 18.07 7.05 -19.52
C THR A 227 18.75 5.79 -18.98
N SER A 228 18.09 5.01 -18.14
CA SER A 228 18.59 3.72 -17.64
C SER A 228 18.44 2.57 -18.65
N GLY A 229 17.72 2.78 -19.76
CA GLY A 229 17.40 1.74 -20.73
C GLY A 229 16.34 0.74 -20.28
N PHE A 230 15.62 1.02 -19.18
CA PHE A 230 14.49 0.20 -18.73
C PHE A 230 13.31 0.26 -19.71
N ALA A 231 13.00 1.45 -20.21
CA ALA A 231 12.04 1.65 -21.28
C ALA A 231 12.76 2.10 -22.55
N GLY A 232 12.39 1.50 -23.69
CA GLY A 232 12.78 1.96 -25.02
C GLY A 232 11.97 3.17 -25.46
N ARG A 233 12.20 3.61 -26.72
CA ARG A 233 11.39 4.63 -27.41
C ARG A 233 10.70 3.95 -28.61
N THR A 234 9.71 3.12 -28.34
CA THR A 234 8.98 2.37 -29.36
C THR A 234 7.52 2.76 -29.33
N LEU A 235 7.00 3.23 -30.47
CA LEU A 235 5.62 3.64 -30.58
C LEU A 235 4.65 2.52 -30.16
N GLY A 236 3.75 2.82 -29.25
CA GLY A 236 2.74 1.89 -28.73
C GLY A 236 3.27 0.76 -27.84
N ALA A 237 4.54 0.81 -27.43
CA ALA A 237 5.08 -0.22 -26.56
C ALA A 237 4.48 -0.12 -25.15
N GLU A 238 4.18 -1.28 -24.57
CA GLU A 238 3.86 -1.39 -23.15
C GLU A 238 5.13 -1.24 -22.31
N VAL A 239 5.01 -0.49 -21.21
CA VAL A 239 6.05 -0.33 -20.22
C VAL A 239 5.46 -0.69 -18.87
N ASN A 240 5.98 -1.77 -18.29
CA ASN A 240 5.59 -2.17 -16.95
C ASN A 240 5.90 -1.06 -15.95
N GLY A 241 4.91 -0.67 -15.16
CA GLY A 241 5.06 0.34 -14.12
C GLY A 241 5.76 -0.16 -12.87
N TYR A 242 6.33 -1.35 -12.89
CA TYR A 242 7.03 -1.97 -11.77
C TYR A 242 8.33 -2.62 -12.23
N LYS A 243 9.23 -2.75 -11.29
CA LYS A 243 10.43 -3.58 -11.42
C LYS A 243 10.46 -4.60 -10.30
N ARG A 244 10.85 -5.84 -10.63
CA ARG A 244 10.99 -6.91 -9.63
C ARG A 244 12.30 -6.73 -8.89
N MET A 245 12.20 -6.63 -7.54
CA MET A 245 13.33 -6.40 -6.65
C MET A 245 13.32 -7.44 -5.52
N PRO A 246 14.49 -7.84 -5.00
CA PRO A 246 14.55 -8.64 -3.78
C PRO A 246 14.15 -7.81 -2.57
N VAL A 247 13.14 -8.26 -1.83
CA VAL A 247 12.61 -7.58 -0.63
C VAL A 247 12.59 -8.55 0.54
N THR A 248 13.17 -8.12 1.66
CA THR A 248 13.05 -8.78 2.96
C THR A 248 12.17 -7.94 3.86
N GLN A 249 11.21 -8.55 4.51
CA GLN A 249 10.36 -7.91 5.50
C GLN A 249 10.43 -8.72 6.80
N ALA A 250 10.57 -8.04 7.93
CA ALA A 250 10.56 -8.65 9.26
C ALA A 250 9.62 -7.88 10.17
N GLN A 251 8.95 -8.58 11.09
CA GLN A 251 8.13 -7.97 12.12
C GLN A 251 8.12 -8.79 13.39
N VAL A 252 7.96 -8.11 14.52
CA VAL A 252 7.79 -8.72 15.85
C VAL A 252 6.64 -8.00 16.54
N THR A 253 5.71 -8.79 17.07
CA THR A 253 4.56 -8.32 17.85
C THR A 253 4.65 -8.88 19.27
N ALA A 254 4.38 -8.03 20.26
CA ALA A 254 4.29 -8.38 21.67
C ALA A 254 2.92 -8.01 22.20
N THR A 255 2.27 -8.92 22.94
CA THR A 255 1.01 -8.67 23.64
C THR A 255 1.18 -8.98 25.11
N GLN A 256 0.80 -8.02 25.97
CA GLN A 256 0.84 -8.18 27.42
C GLN A 256 -0.48 -7.78 28.04
N PHE A 257 -0.91 -8.55 29.04
CA PHE A 257 -2.10 -8.30 29.83
C PHE A 257 -1.70 -7.89 31.26
N PHE A 258 -2.38 -6.89 31.79
CA PHE A 258 -2.25 -6.46 33.18
C PHE A 258 -3.64 -6.40 33.80
N ASP A 259 -3.84 -7.13 34.88
CA ASP A 259 -5.12 -7.14 35.57
C ASP A 259 -5.22 -5.99 36.57
N GLN A 260 -6.42 -5.45 36.77
CA GLN A 260 -6.77 -4.43 37.77
C GLN A 260 -5.96 -3.10 37.64
N VAL A 261 -5.78 -2.62 36.43
CA VAL A 261 -5.07 -1.36 36.14
C VAL A 261 -6.08 -0.22 36.01
N LEU A 262 -5.86 0.90 36.72
CA LEU A 262 -6.69 2.11 36.69
C LEU A 262 -8.21 1.86 36.97
N GLY A 263 -8.51 0.83 37.75
CA GLY A 263 -9.89 0.42 38.00
C GLY A 263 -10.55 -0.41 36.92
N ALA A 264 -9.88 -0.64 35.80
CA ALA A 264 -10.31 -1.60 34.80
C ALA A 264 -10.03 -3.03 35.25
N SER A 265 -10.81 -3.99 34.78
CA SER A 265 -10.58 -5.43 35.02
C SER A 265 -9.29 -5.89 34.34
N ARG A 266 -8.97 -5.31 33.16
CA ARG A 266 -7.77 -5.65 32.40
C ARG A 266 -7.30 -4.46 31.55
N LEU A 267 -5.98 -4.29 31.44
CA LEU A 267 -5.31 -3.52 30.41
C LEU A 267 -4.64 -4.50 29.45
N THR A 268 -4.95 -4.38 28.17
CA THR A 268 -4.26 -5.08 27.08
C THR A 268 -3.34 -4.10 26.38
N LEU A 269 -2.04 -4.42 26.32
CA LEU A 269 -1.05 -3.69 25.52
C LEU A 269 -0.57 -4.55 24.36
N VAL A 270 -0.56 -3.98 23.16
CA VAL A 270 0.00 -4.61 21.96
C VAL A 270 1.00 -3.65 21.35
N GLY A 271 2.19 -4.15 21.06
CA GLY A 271 3.24 -3.40 20.36
C GLY A 271 3.77 -4.23 19.19
N GLU A 272 4.00 -3.58 18.07
CA GLU A 272 4.59 -4.21 16.87
C GLU A 272 5.67 -3.30 16.31
N VAL A 273 6.79 -3.89 15.89
CA VAL A 273 7.86 -3.26 15.12
C VAL A 273 7.97 -3.99 13.79
N GLY A 274 7.99 -3.23 12.69
CA GLY A 274 8.17 -3.74 11.35
C GLY A 274 9.38 -3.12 10.67
N TYR A 275 10.01 -3.89 9.81
CA TYR A 275 11.20 -3.48 9.05
C TYR A 275 11.15 -4.05 7.64
N ASN A 276 11.52 -3.23 6.65
CA ASN A 276 11.70 -3.63 5.27
C ASN A 276 13.12 -3.36 4.80
N HIS A 277 13.66 -4.27 4.00
CA HIS A 277 14.91 -4.09 3.28
C HIS A 277 14.70 -4.41 1.80
N ILE A 278 15.00 -3.43 0.94
CA ILE A 278 14.96 -3.56 -0.52
C ILE A 278 16.40 -3.61 -1.02
N ASN A 279 16.78 -4.70 -1.67
CA ASN A 279 18.13 -4.87 -2.18
C ASN A 279 18.24 -4.36 -3.62
N GLY A 280 19.33 -3.65 -3.93
CA GLY A 280 19.65 -3.20 -5.28
C GLY A 280 18.92 -1.94 -5.75
N LEU A 281 18.39 -1.13 -4.80
CA LEU A 281 17.93 0.21 -5.16
C LEU A 281 19.10 1.08 -5.61
N GLY A 282 18.88 1.82 -6.70
CA GLY A 282 19.77 2.87 -7.17
C GLY A 282 19.58 4.18 -6.42
N LYS A 283 20.19 5.25 -6.93
CA LYS A 283 20.04 6.59 -6.37
C LYS A 283 18.69 7.21 -6.76
N ALA A 284 18.10 7.98 -5.85
CA ALA A 284 16.86 8.69 -6.09
C ALA A 284 17.03 10.02 -6.87
N ASP A 285 18.27 10.41 -7.17
CA ASP A 285 18.65 11.67 -7.84
C ASP A 285 18.28 11.75 -9.35
N GLY A 286 17.48 10.80 -9.84
CA GLY A 286 17.07 10.73 -11.24
C GLY A 286 18.09 10.09 -12.19
N SER A 287 19.26 9.64 -11.68
CA SER A 287 20.22 8.87 -12.48
C SER A 287 19.81 7.42 -12.67
N ASP A 288 19.12 6.85 -11.67
CA ASP A 288 18.62 5.49 -11.64
C ASP A 288 17.09 5.45 -11.58
N LEU A 289 16.53 4.23 -11.66
CA LEU A 289 15.08 4.02 -11.46
C LEU A 289 14.67 4.38 -10.04
N ARG A 290 13.60 5.15 -9.93
CA ARG A 290 13.02 5.60 -8.67
C ARG A 290 11.69 4.88 -8.41
N PHE A 291 11.40 4.61 -7.15
CA PHE A 291 10.24 3.83 -6.73
C PHE A 291 9.40 4.60 -5.71
N GLY A 292 8.10 4.30 -5.68
CA GLY A 292 7.18 4.95 -4.75
C GLY A 292 7.02 6.45 -5.04
N ARG A 293 6.90 7.24 -3.97
CA ARG A 293 6.58 8.67 -3.95
C ARG A 293 5.32 9.02 -4.75
N SER A 294 4.32 9.51 -4.06
CA SER A 294 3.08 9.95 -4.70
C SER A 294 3.33 11.11 -5.67
N PRO A 295 2.72 11.11 -6.86
CA PRO A 295 2.82 12.23 -7.80
C PRO A 295 2.26 13.55 -7.25
N ALA A 296 1.45 13.51 -6.18
CA ALA A 296 0.99 14.71 -5.48
C ALA A 296 2.15 15.57 -4.94
N PHE A 297 3.31 14.97 -4.70
CA PHE A 297 4.52 15.63 -4.21
C PHE A 297 5.52 15.94 -5.35
N GLY A 298 5.07 15.92 -6.59
CA GLY A 298 5.88 16.25 -7.75
C GLY A 298 6.82 15.14 -8.22
N SER A 299 7.56 15.42 -9.29
CA SER A 299 8.41 14.44 -9.98
C SER A 299 9.77 14.21 -9.31
N GLY A 300 10.14 15.00 -8.30
CA GLY A 300 11.52 15.01 -7.79
C GLY A 300 12.50 15.65 -8.76
N GLU A 301 13.76 15.79 -8.37
CA GLU A 301 14.80 16.33 -9.21
C GLU A 301 15.23 15.33 -10.29
N LEU A 302 15.51 15.81 -11.48
CA LEU A 302 16.04 15.02 -12.59
C LEU A 302 17.45 15.48 -12.95
N GLN A 303 18.27 14.57 -13.45
CA GLN A 303 19.67 14.84 -13.75
C GLN A 303 19.91 15.86 -14.88
N GLY A 304 20.96 16.65 -14.71
CA GLY A 304 21.45 17.62 -15.68
C GLY A 304 20.63 18.91 -15.76
N ALA A 305 21.10 19.87 -16.54
CA ALA A 305 20.47 21.18 -16.67
C ALA A 305 19.04 21.09 -17.25
N ALA A 306 18.80 20.17 -18.18
CA ALA A 306 17.47 19.96 -18.75
C ALA A 306 16.53 19.31 -17.74
N GLY A 307 17.02 18.38 -16.89
CA GLY A 307 16.24 17.77 -15.82
C GLY A 307 15.89 18.77 -14.73
N ALA A 308 16.84 19.53 -14.25
CA ALA A 308 16.61 20.61 -13.28
C ALA A 308 15.61 21.65 -13.81
N ALA A 309 15.68 22.00 -15.09
CA ALA A 309 14.75 22.94 -15.72
C ALA A 309 13.31 22.37 -15.80
N THR A 310 13.12 21.06 -15.83
CA THR A 310 11.81 20.43 -15.87
C THR A 310 11.02 20.69 -14.58
N CYS A 311 11.69 20.78 -13.46
CA CYS A 311 11.06 21.03 -12.17
C CYS A 311 11.22 22.48 -11.70
N ARG A 312 12.43 23.00 -11.64
CA ARG A 312 12.74 24.33 -11.09
C ARG A 312 12.55 25.46 -12.07
N GLY A 313 12.33 25.16 -13.36
CA GLY A 313 12.29 26.13 -14.44
C GLY A 313 13.68 26.55 -14.90
N THR A 314 13.74 27.37 -15.96
CA THR A 314 14.99 27.99 -16.43
C THR A 314 15.24 29.30 -15.68
N ALA A 315 16.50 29.77 -15.65
CA ALA A 315 16.87 31.04 -15.02
C ALA A 315 16.07 32.28 -15.51
N ALA A 316 15.39 32.15 -16.62
CA ALA A 316 14.52 33.19 -17.24
C ALA A 316 13.03 32.84 -17.17
N GLY A 317 12.62 31.73 -16.58
CA GLY A 317 11.24 31.23 -16.59
C GLY A 317 10.64 31.04 -15.21
N THR A 318 9.33 31.02 -15.17
CA THR A 318 8.56 30.60 -13.99
C THR A 318 8.82 29.12 -13.70
N PRO A 319 9.04 28.73 -12.43
CA PRO A 319 9.14 27.31 -12.09
C PRO A 319 7.92 26.54 -12.60
N THR A 320 8.12 25.32 -13.08
CA THR A 320 7.02 24.45 -13.49
C THR A 320 6.34 23.80 -12.29
N ALA A 321 7.07 23.68 -11.18
CA ALA A 321 6.55 23.18 -9.90
C ALA A 321 5.90 24.34 -9.11
N SER A 322 4.78 24.04 -8.46
CA SER A 322 4.09 25.00 -7.57
C SER A 322 4.85 25.25 -6.28
N ASN A 323 5.49 24.20 -5.76
CA ASN A 323 6.37 24.25 -4.59
C ASN A 323 7.71 23.57 -4.90
N PRO A 324 8.68 24.30 -5.53
CA PRO A 324 9.94 23.71 -5.95
C PRO A 324 10.79 23.14 -4.80
N ALA A 325 10.64 23.64 -3.59
CA ALA A 325 11.37 23.12 -2.44
C ALA A 325 10.98 21.68 -2.08
N GLN A 326 9.71 21.36 -2.18
CA GLN A 326 9.19 20.02 -1.92
C GLN A 326 9.18 19.14 -3.18
N GLU A 327 8.72 19.70 -4.30
CA GLU A 327 8.49 18.94 -5.51
C GLU A 327 9.76 18.58 -6.28
N CYS A 328 10.87 19.32 -6.06
CA CYS A 328 12.13 19.18 -6.80
C CYS A 328 13.29 18.67 -5.93
N ASN A 329 13.02 17.88 -4.91
CA ASN A 329 14.03 17.20 -4.08
C ASN A 329 14.07 15.69 -4.39
N ASP A 330 15.06 15.01 -3.84
CA ASP A 330 15.27 13.57 -4.03
C ASP A 330 14.66 12.72 -2.90
N ASP A 331 13.90 13.33 -2.00
CA ASP A 331 13.28 12.67 -0.86
C ASP A 331 11.92 12.03 -1.22
N GLY A 332 11.40 11.17 -0.36
CA GLY A 332 10.11 10.51 -0.53
C GLY A 332 10.10 9.31 -1.48
N PHE A 333 11.21 9.01 -2.16
CA PHE A 333 11.39 7.77 -2.91
C PHE A 333 11.79 6.62 -2.00
N TYR A 334 11.51 5.37 -2.43
CA TYR A 334 11.89 4.20 -1.65
C TYR A 334 13.37 4.18 -1.32
N THR A 335 13.67 3.90 -0.06
CA THR A 335 15.00 3.72 0.49
C THR A 335 15.30 2.23 0.69
N SER A 336 16.57 1.87 0.76
CA SER A 336 16.95 0.47 0.98
C SER A 336 16.46 -0.10 2.30
N ASN A 337 16.26 0.74 3.30
CA ASN A 337 15.74 0.35 4.61
C ASN A 337 14.61 1.27 5.01
N SER A 338 13.55 0.69 5.57
CA SER A 338 12.46 1.45 6.18
C SER A 338 11.89 0.70 7.36
N TRP A 339 11.49 1.41 8.43
CA TRP A 339 10.91 0.79 9.61
C TRP A 339 9.99 1.73 10.38
N GLY A 340 9.13 1.12 11.15
CA GLY A 340 8.21 1.83 12.01
C GLY A 340 7.64 0.92 13.09
N TYR A 341 6.84 1.49 13.98
CA TYR A 341 6.19 0.75 15.04
C TYR A 341 4.73 1.18 15.24
N ARG A 342 3.96 0.27 15.81
CA ARG A 342 2.54 0.44 16.16
C ARG A 342 2.35 0.04 17.61
N LEU A 343 1.55 0.81 18.37
CA LEU A 343 1.18 0.53 19.74
C LEU A 343 -0.32 0.60 19.89
N ARG A 344 -0.90 -0.28 20.68
CA ARG A 344 -2.31 -0.23 21.06
C ARG A 344 -2.48 -0.56 22.52
N GLY A 345 -3.26 0.25 23.23
CA GLY A 345 -3.71 0.02 24.60
C GLY A 345 -5.23 -0.03 24.67
N LYS A 346 -5.79 -0.99 25.39
CA LYS A 346 -7.23 -1.11 25.65
C LYS A 346 -7.45 -1.44 27.11
N LEU A 347 -8.34 -0.69 27.76
CA LEU A 347 -8.80 -0.94 29.12
C LEU A 347 -10.21 -1.52 29.09
N ASP A 348 -10.44 -2.61 29.81
CA ASP A 348 -11.76 -3.24 29.88
C ASP A 348 -12.42 -2.96 31.26
N TYR A 349 -13.48 -2.16 31.25
CA TYR A 349 -14.32 -1.88 32.41
C TYR A 349 -15.64 -2.65 32.30
N GLN A 350 -15.93 -3.47 33.29
CA GLN A 350 -17.14 -4.28 33.32
C GLN A 350 -18.23 -3.61 34.14
N ASN A 351 -19.48 -3.70 33.65
CA ASN A 351 -20.67 -3.24 34.33
C ASN A 351 -20.56 -1.81 34.91
N VAL A 352 -20.11 -0.86 34.08
CA VAL A 352 -19.90 0.53 34.49
C VAL A 352 -21.21 1.19 34.85
N VAL A 353 -22.26 1.04 34.03
CA VAL A 353 -23.62 1.53 34.26
C VAL A 353 -24.63 0.54 33.67
N ALA A 354 -25.56 0.06 34.47
CA ALA A 354 -26.71 -0.75 34.06
C ALA A 354 -26.34 -1.99 33.17
N GLY A 355 -25.23 -2.61 33.43
CA GLY A 355 -24.78 -3.80 32.68
C GLY A 355 -23.98 -3.49 31.42
N ILE A 356 -23.65 -2.23 31.16
CA ILE A 356 -22.80 -1.83 30.01
C ILE A 356 -21.35 -2.02 30.39
N ASN A 357 -20.61 -2.73 29.54
CA ASN A 357 -19.16 -2.80 29.56
C ASN A 357 -18.60 -1.70 28.66
N LEU A 358 -17.52 -1.03 29.12
CA LEU A 358 -16.85 0.02 28.36
C LEU A 358 -15.38 -0.34 28.16
N SER A 359 -14.88 -0.15 26.95
CA SER A 359 -13.51 -0.42 26.60
C SER A 359 -12.86 0.79 25.89
N PRO A 360 -12.37 1.81 26.63
CA PRO A 360 -11.57 2.86 26.05
C PRO A 360 -10.27 2.29 25.47
N ASN A 361 -9.88 2.80 24.30
CA ASN A 361 -8.71 2.35 23.60
C ASN A 361 -7.93 3.51 22.98
N LEU A 362 -6.62 3.32 22.84
CA LEU A 362 -5.69 4.23 22.22
C LEU A 362 -4.82 3.42 21.26
N ALA A 363 -4.68 3.91 20.04
CA ALA A 363 -3.71 3.37 19.06
C ALA A 363 -2.76 4.48 18.60
N TRP A 364 -1.52 4.11 18.39
CA TRP A 364 -0.46 4.97 17.91
C TRP A 364 0.32 4.28 16.80
N SER A 365 0.65 5.02 15.76
CA SER A 365 1.55 4.58 14.69
C SER A 365 2.62 5.61 14.40
N HIS A 366 3.84 5.15 14.09
CA HIS A 366 4.94 5.99 13.67
C HIS A 366 5.84 5.24 12.69
N ASP A 367 5.97 5.79 11.51
CA ASP A 367 6.93 5.37 10.50
C ASP A 367 8.21 6.16 10.74
N VAL A 368 9.23 5.51 11.33
CA VAL A 368 10.35 6.22 11.97
C VAL A 368 11.39 6.67 10.96
N GLN A 369 11.72 5.81 10.00
CA GLN A 369 12.77 6.08 9.03
C GLN A 369 12.55 5.34 7.73
N GLY A 370 12.85 6.00 6.64
CA GLY A 370 12.87 5.48 5.28
C GLY A 370 11.49 5.35 4.66
N TYR A 371 11.49 5.20 3.35
CA TYR A 371 10.31 5.04 2.51
C TYR A 371 10.31 3.62 1.92
N GLY A 372 9.15 3.01 1.83
CA GLY A 372 9.03 1.66 1.33
C GLY A 372 7.58 1.24 1.11
N PRO A 373 7.33 -0.03 0.79
CA PRO A 373 5.97 -0.51 0.56
C PRO A 373 5.03 -0.36 1.76
N ASN A 374 5.57 -0.26 2.97
CA ASN A 374 4.81 -0.26 4.23
C ASN A 374 5.04 0.96 5.12
N PHE A 375 6.02 1.80 4.82
CA PHE A 375 6.44 2.91 5.66
C PHE A 375 6.71 4.16 4.84
N ASP A 376 6.24 5.30 5.37
CA ASP A 376 6.51 6.66 4.86
C ASP A 376 7.12 7.49 5.99
N GLU A 377 8.42 7.77 5.92
CA GLU A 377 9.22 8.41 6.96
C GLU A 377 8.53 9.63 7.59
N GLY A 378 8.52 9.66 8.93
CA GLY A 378 7.94 10.74 9.71
C GLY A 378 6.42 10.65 9.88
N SER A 379 5.71 9.83 9.12
CA SER A 379 4.25 9.72 9.17
C SER A 379 3.78 9.16 10.52
N LYS A 380 2.79 9.82 11.12
CA LYS A 380 2.22 9.45 12.40
C LYS A 380 0.71 9.41 12.34
N ALA A 381 0.12 8.55 13.18
CA ALA A 381 -1.31 8.60 13.45
C ALA A 381 -1.60 8.25 14.91
N VAL A 382 -2.63 8.89 15.45
CA VAL A 382 -3.20 8.58 16.75
C VAL A 382 -4.69 8.32 16.59
N SER A 383 -5.19 7.27 17.24
CA SER A 383 -6.62 6.99 17.32
C SER A 383 -7.02 6.82 18.77
N VAL A 384 -8.06 7.53 19.19
CA VAL A 384 -8.66 7.41 20.52
C VAL A 384 -10.10 6.96 20.35
N GLY A 385 -10.50 5.93 21.08
CA GLY A 385 -11.83 5.38 20.94
C GLY A 385 -12.40 4.83 22.25
N VAL A 386 -13.70 4.54 22.23
CA VAL A 386 -14.39 3.79 23.25
C VAL A 386 -15.37 2.82 22.59
N ASP A 387 -15.28 1.57 22.99
CA ASP A 387 -16.24 0.53 22.64
C ASP A 387 -17.16 0.29 23.81
N ALA A 388 -18.45 0.13 23.55
CA ALA A 388 -19.48 -0.23 24.53
C ALA A 388 -20.14 -1.54 24.12
N ASP A 389 -20.35 -2.42 25.09
CA ASP A 389 -21.07 -3.67 24.93
C ASP A 389 -22.17 -3.77 25.98
N TYR A 390 -23.38 -4.09 25.56
CA TYR A 390 -24.49 -4.35 26.43
C TYR A 390 -25.06 -5.75 26.20
N LEU A 391 -24.93 -6.59 27.22
CA LEU A 391 -25.44 -7.98 27.26
C LEU A 391 -24.89 -8.86 26.11
N ASN A 392 -23.70 -8.57 25.57
CA ASN A 392 -23.14 -9.25 24.40
C ASN A 392 -24.05 -9.22 23.14
N THR A 393 -25.09 -8.42 23.16
CA THR A 393 -26.09 -8.29 22.11
C THR A 393 -25.96 -6.96 21.38
N TYR A 394 -25.83 -5.87 22.10
CA TYR A 394 -25.74 -4.53 21.51
C TYR A 394 -24.32 -3.98 21.65
N THR A 395 -23.76 -3.56 20.57
CA THR A 395 -22.43 -2.93 20.55
C THR A 395 -22.52 -1.52 19.99
N ALA A 396 -21.68 -0.63 20.51
CA ALA A 396 -21.48 0.71 19.98
C ALA A 396 -20.00 1.06 20.06
N SER A 397 -19.50 1.78 19.06
CA SER A 397 -18.11 2.24 19.03
C SER A 397 -18.06 3.69 18.57
N LEU A 398 -17.26 4.51 19.26
CA LEU A 398 -16.94 5.88 18.86
C LEU A 398 -15.42 6.02 18.86
N SER A 399 -14.86 6.52 17.76
CA SER A 399 -13.43 6.80 17.66
C SER A 399 -13.14 8.06 16.87
N TYR A 400 -12.00 8.69 17.18
CA TYR A 400 -11.39 9.76 16.40
C TYR A 400 -10.00 9.33 16.01
N THR A 401 -9.65 9.52 14.73
CA THR A 401 -8.32 9.25 14.19
C THR A 401 -7.77 10.51 13.54
N ASN A 402 -6.53 10.85 13.91
CA ASN A 402 -5.76 11.97 13.37
C ASN A 402 -4.49 11.46 12.71
N TYR A 403 -4.23 11.92 11.49
CA TYR A 403 -3.01 11.66 10.73
C TYR A 403 -2.18 12.94 10.63
N PHE A 404 -0.92 12.87 10.97
CA PHE A 404 -0.07 14.06 11.01
C PHE A 404 1.40 13.71 10.77
N ASP A 405 2.21 14.74 10.50
CA ASP A 405 3.63 14.67 10.17
C ASP A 405 3.94 13.81 8.92
N GLY A 406 5.21 13.76 8.55
CA GLY A 406 5.70 13.11 7.34
C GLY A 406 5.56 14.01 6.10
N ASP A 407 6.68 14.39 5.52
CA ASP A 407 6.73 15.33 4.39
C ASP A 407 6.07 14.78 3.12
N PHE A 408 5.98 13.45 3.01
CA PHE A 408 5.37 12.74 1.88
C PHE A 408 4.15 11.91 2.27
N ASN A 409 3.51 12.25 3.40
CA ASN A 409 2.32 11.59 3.90
C ASN A 409 1.07 12.07 3.14
N THR A 410 0.45 11.18 2.38
CA THR A 410 -0.79 11.49 1.63
C THR A 410 -2.05 11.45 2.50
N ASN A 411 -1.94 11.06 3.77
CA ASN A 411 -3.06 10.99 4.71
C ASN A 411 -3.15 12.20 5.66
N VAL A 412 -2.21 13.13 5.62
CA VAL A 412 -2.33 14.41 6.33
C VAL A 412 -3.65 15.06 5.92
N ASP A 413 -4.38 15.65 6.88
CA ASP A 413 -5.73 16.23 6.70
C ASP A 413 -6.86 15.19 6.44
N ARG A 414 -6.62 13.90 6.59
CA ARG A 414 -7.64 12.86 6.48
C ARG A 414 -8.16 12.39 7.85
N ASP A 415 -8.28 13.31 8.77
CA ASP A 415 -8.83 13.06 10.10
C ASP A 415 -10.32 12.73 10.03
N PHE A 416 -10.75 11.81 10.86
CA PHE A 416 -12.18 11.45 10.88
C PHE A 416 -12.65 11.00 12.25
N VAL A 417 -13.96 11.17 12.47
CA VAL A 417 -14.71 10.56 13.56
C VAL A 417 -15.52 9.41 13.00
N ALA A 418 -15.48 8.27 13.68
CA ALA A 418 -16.23 7.09 13.31
C ALA A 418 -17.19 6.70 14.44
N LEU A 419 -18.45 6.40 14.08
CA LEU A 419 -19.50 5.91 14.99
C LEU A 419 -20.12 4.66 14.39
N SER A 420 -20.20 3.59 15.16
CA SER A 420 -20.87 2.36 14.74
C SER A 420 -21.82 1.83 15.79
N PHE A 421 -22.83 1.10 15.35
CA PHE A 421 -23.76 0.34 16.19
C PHE A 421 -23.92 -1.06 15.60
N GLY A 422 -23.90 -2.06 16.46
CA GLY A 422 -24.07 -3.46 16.06
C GLY A 422 -25.09 -4.17 16.94
N VAL A 423 -25.73 -5.19 16.36
CA VAL A 423 -26.62 -6.10 17.08
C VAL A 423 -26.20 -7.53 16.74
N ASN A 424 -25.85 -8.30 17.75
CA ASN A 424 -25.52 -9.72 17.64
C ASN A 424 -26.77 -10.56 17.98
N PHE A 425 -27.15 -11.48 17.10
CA PHE A 425 -28.34 -12.32 17.26
C PHE A 425 -28.05 -13.78 16.89
#